data_c351e8d56f5fa7717dd02731295c245a
#
_entry.id   c351e8d56f5fa7717dd02731295c245a
#
_cell.length_a   1.000
_cell.length_b   1.000
_cell.length_c   1.000
_cell.angle_alpha   90.00
_cell.angle_beta   90.00
_cell.angle_gamma   90.00
#
_symmetry.space_group_name_H-M   'P 1'
#
loop_
_entity.id
_entity.type
_entity.pdbx_description
1 polymer ?
#
loop_
_entity_poly.entity_id
_entity_poly.type
_entity_poly.pdbx_seq_one_letter_code
_entity_poly.pdbx_strand_id
1 'polypeptide(L)'
;MSRKLGNKLKSIRLKRNLSQTEMANILGYSGKGMISRLENDSAEMSYDKLMILLSRFGDEFEGEEIEPIIPVVETSYCFKTDNLLIKVVGFNELEDALSLKVAPYQRDFVPDNAISFAEAYAAERHGTKTECFVAYKENHPVGFASIAFGTTGAEGEKKWMRNSYCLWRLMIDMDYQNKGFGKELLVAMIKWCKTFPFGESDTIYTSCDVANKKAIYFYQRCGFELTDDYIDGETVLRKHIEEGK
;
A
#
# COMPACT_ATOMS: atom_id res chain seq x y z
N MET A 1 21.72 5.71 2.50
CA MET A 1 21.35 6.86 3.34
C MET A 1 22.58 7.56 3.86
N SER A 2 22.59 8.85 3.82
CA SER A 2 23.81 9.64 3.90
C SER A 2 24.39 9.61 5.32
N ARG A 3 25.71 9.42 5.44
CA ARG A 3 26.56 9.71 6.62
C ARG A 3 26.26 11.05 7.31
N LYS A 4 25.44 11.88 6.68
CA LYS A 4 25.05 13.20 7.15
C LYS A 4 24.03 13.20 8.28
N LEU A 5 23.01 12.31 8.27
CA LEU A 5 21.93 12.36 9.29
C LEU A 5 22.38 11.85 10.66
N GLY A 6 23.13 10.74 10.72
CA GLY A 6 23.63 10.22 11.98
C GLY A 6 24.58 11.22 12.66
N ASN A 7 25.49 11.83 11.89
CA ASN A 7 26.37 12.88 12.38
C ASN A 7 25.59 14.13 12.82
N LYS A 8 24.53 14.49 12.09
CA LYS A 8 23.68 15.63 12.45
C LYS A 8 22.89 15.37 13.73
N LEU A 9 22.26 14.18 13.86
CA LEU A 9 21.60 13.76 15.09
C LEU A 9 22.54 13.85 16.30
N LYS A 10 23.76 13.34 16.15
CA LYS A 10 24.80 13.43 17.18
C LYS A 10 25.15 14.88 17.54
N SER A 11 25.33 15.73 16.52
CA SER A 11 25.63 17.15 16.69
C SER A 11 24.53 17.87 17.45
N ILE A 12 23.26 17.70 17.06
CA ILE A 12 22.09 18.28 17.72
C ILE A 12 22.05 17.82 19.18
N ARG A 13 22.19 16.51 19.42
CA ARG A 13 22.17 15.96 20.77
C ARG A 13 23.24 16.60 21.67
N LEU A 14 24.48 16.67 21.18
CA LEU A 14 25.59 17.25 21.93
C LEU A 14 25.41 18.76 22.18
N LYS A 15 24.96 19.51 21.17
CA LYS A 15 24.68 20.94 21.27
C LYS A 15 23.60 21.25 22.30
N ARG A 16 22.60 20.39 22.40
CA ARG A 16 21.50 20.50 23.37
C ARG A 16 21.79 19.82 24.72
N ASN A 17 23.03 19.34 24.93
CA ASN A 17 23.45 18.62 26.14
C ASN A 17 22.57 17.42 26.50
N LEU A 18 22.05 16.71 25.49
CA LEU A 18 21.19 15.54 25.68
C LEU A 18 22.04 14.26 25.71
N SER A 19 21.71 13.35 26.60
CA SER A 19 22.19 11.96 26.54
C SER A 19 21.50 11.18 25.41
N GLN A 20 22.08 10.06 24.99
CA GLN A 20 21.44 9.17 24.03
C GLN A 20 20.08 8.63 24.53
N THR A 21 19.94 8.48 25.85
CA THR A 21 18.66 8.04 26.47
C THR A 21 17.60 9.12 26.35
N GLU A 22 17.93 10.38 26.62
CA GLU A 22 17.00 11.50 26.49
C GLU A 22 16.60 11.72 25.04
N MET A 23 17.54 11.63 24.10
CA MET A 23 17.23 11.71 22.67
C MET A 23 16.33 10.55 22.25
N ALA A 24 16.54 9.33 22.76
CA ALA A 24 15.66 8.20 22.50
C ALA A 24 14.22 8.46 22.99
N ASN A 25 14.08 8.99 24.19
CA ASN A 25 12.77 9.35 24.75
C ASN A 25 12.05 10.43 23.90
N ILE A 26 12.79 11.47 23.48
CA ILE A 26 12.25 12.55 22.63
C ILE A 26 11.74 11.99 21.30
N LEU A 27 12.49 11.08 20.69
CA LEU A 27 12.13 10.47 19.41
C LEU A 27 11.17 9.26 19.56
N GLY A 28 10.80 8.89 20.81
CA GLY A 28 9.90 7.78 21.08
C GLY A 28 10.49 6.40 20.77
N TYR A 29 11.80 6.22 20.97
CA TYR A 29 12.44 4.92 20.95
C TYR A 29 12.48 4.28 22.35
N SER A 30 12.43 2.97 22.43
CA SER A 30 12.44 2.22 23.68
C SER A 30 13.77 2.25 24.44
N GLY A 31 14.86 2.77 23.85
CA GLY A 31 16.15 2.86 24.52
C GLY A 31 17.28 3.45 23.66
N LYS A 32 18.38 3.81 24.35
CA LYS A 32 19.56 4.47 23.79
C LYS A 32 20.27 3.70 22.67
N GLY A 33 20.10 2.37 22.62
CA GLY A 33 20.78 1.53 21.64
C GLY A 33 20.41 1.88 20.20
N MET A 34 19.19 2.37 19.97
CA MET A 34 18.79 2.81 18.64
C MET A 34 19.47 4.14 18.25
N ILE A 35 19.57 5.09 19.19
CA ILE A 35 20.27 6.36 18.96
C ILE A 35 21.75 6.11 18.64
N SER A 36 22.40 5.22 19.39
CA SER A 36 23.80 4.83 19.10
C SER A 36 23.97 4.27 17.69
N ARG A 37 23.05 3.41 17.25
CA ARG A 37 23.09 2.85 15.89
C ARG A 37 22.83 3.89 14.82
N LEU A 38 21.92 4.82 15.05
CA LEU A 38 21.63 5.93 14.13
C LEU A 38 22.85 6.86 14.00
N GLU A 39 23.45 7.24 15.14
CA GLU A 39 24.63 8.12 15.17
C GLU A 39 25.88 7.50 14.51
N ASN A 40 25.95 6.17 14.41
CA ASN A 40 27.04 5.43 13.77
C ASN A 40 26.66 4.90 12.37
N ASP A 41 25.57 5.38 11.79
CA ASP A 41 25.07 5.00 10.47
C ASP A 41 24.86 3.47 10.32
N SER A 42 24.62 2.76 11.42
CA SER A 42 24.33 1.30 11.43
C SER A 42 22.85 0.97 11.56
N ALA A 43 22.00 1.98 11.50
CA ALA A 43 20.54 1.87 11.41
C ALA A 43 19.98 3.07 10.65
N GLU A 44 18.77 2.93 10.16
CA GLU A 44 18.02 4.01 9.52
C GLU A 44 16.91 4.52 10.44
N MET A 45 16.63 5.83 10.34
CA MET A 45 15.54 6.46 11.07
C MET A 45 14.25 6.32 10.26
N SER A 46 13.16 5.89 10.90
CA SER A 46 11.85 5.86 10.25
C SER A 46 11.30 7.28 10.04
N TYR A 47 10.41 7.43 9.08
CA TYR A 47 9.86 8.73 8.69
C TYR A 47 9.14 9.44 9.85
N ASP A 48 8.34 8.73 10.63
CA ASP A 48 7.66 9.28 11.80
C ASP A 48 8.65 9.84 12.85
N LYS A 49 9.78 9.17 13.05
CA LYS A 49 10.84 9.64 13.96
C LYS A 49 11.61 10.83 13.41
N LEU A 50 11.82 10.85 12.09
CA LEU A 50 12.39 12.01 11.40
C LEU A 50 11.48 13.23 11.54
N MET A 51 10.18 13.08 11.38
CA MET A 51 9.21 14.17 11.57
C MET A 51 9.20 14.70 13.01
N ILE A 52 9.34 13.82 14.01
CA ILE A 52 9.52 14.23 15.41
C ILE A 52 10.84 15.01 15.56
N LEU A 53 11.93 14.54 14.96
CA LEU A 53 13.23 15.23 15.01
C LEU A 53 13.13 16.65 14.43
N LEU A 54 12.54 16.77 13.23
CA LEU A 54 12.36 18.07 12.55
C LEU A 54 11.40 18.99 13.31
N SER A 55 10.33 18.47 13.87
CA SER A 55 9.38 19.29 14.66
C SER A 55 9.99 19.83 15.95
N ARG A 56 10.97 19.14 16.52
CA ARG A 56 11.60 19.51 17.79
C ARG A 56 12.89 20.31 17.63
N PHE A 57 13.59 20.11 16.52
CA PHE A 57 14.92 20.65 16.28
C PHE A 57 15.10 21.22 14.86
N GLY A 58 14.01 21.63 14.21
CA GLY A 58 14.02 22.13 12.84
C GLY A 58 14.92 23.36 12.64
N ASP A 59 15.06 24.19 13.67
CA ASP A 59 15.96 25.32 13.74
C ASP A 59 17.46 24.92 13.55
N GLU A 60 17.83 23.72 13.91
CA GLU A 60 19.19 23.19 13.72
C GLU A 60 19.48 22.74 12.27
N PHE A 61 18.47 22.75 11.43
CA PHE A 61 18.55 22.39 10.03
C PHE A 61 18.41 23.59 9.08
N GLU A 62 18.22 24.81 9.61
CA GLU A 62 18.13 26.03 8.80
C GLU A 62 19.43 26.26 8.01
N GLY A 63 19.31 26.46 6.68
CA GLY A 63 20.42 26.73 5.77
C GLY A 63 21.22 25.49 5.32
N GLU A 64 20.90 24.30 5.80
CA GLU A 64 21.28 23.09 5.12
C GLU A 64 20.20 22.81 4.07
N GLU A 65 20.60 22.61 2.79
CA GLU A 65 19.80 21.76 1.93
C GLU A 65 19.76 20.40 2.63
N ILE A 66 18.77 20.24 3.51
CA ILE A 66 18.22 18.95 3.74
C ILE A 66 17.69 18.63 2.35
N GLU A 67 18.51 18.01 1.49
CA GLU A 67 17.93 17.12 0.50
C GLU A 67 16.92 16.36 1.32
N PRO A 68 15.61 16.56 1.09
CA PRO A 68 14.64 15.96 1.95
C PRO A 68 15.06 14.51 2.04
N ILE A 69 15.53 14.12 3.23
CA ILE A 69 15.47 12.77 3.70
C ILE A 69 14.02 12.64 4.23
N ILE A 70 13.14 13.16 3.49
CA ILE A 70 12.03 12.42 3.01
C ILE A 70 12.79 11.33 2.28
N PRO A 71 12.80 10.05 2.70
CA PRO A 71 12.67 9.15 1.62
C PRO A 71 11.59 9.90 0.85
N VAL A 72 11.86 10.58 -0.29
CA VAL A 72 10.94 10.37 -1.36
C VAL A 72 10.77 8.92 -1.13
N VAL A 73 9.72 8.60 -0.32
CA VAL A 73 9.20 7.32 -0.43
C VAL A 73 9.06 7.35 -1.90
N GLU A 74 10.10 6.90 -2.64
CA GLU A 74 9.87 6.09 -3.75
C GLU A 74 9.07 4.96 -3.15
N THR A 75 7.92 5.32 -2.61
CA THR A 75 6.70 4.55 -2.50
C THR A 75 6.12 4.41 -3.90
N SER A 76 6.95 4.60 -4.86
CA SER A 76 6.89 3.88 -6.07
C SER A 76 7.48 2.52 -5.75
N TYR A 77 6.80 1.70 -4.92
CA TYR A 77 6.85 0.29 -5.18
C TYR A 77 6.35 0.17 -6.61
N CYS A 78 7.33 0.35 -7.50
CA CYS A 78 7.13 0.38 -8.91
C CYS A 78 7.55 -0.98 -9.37
N PHE A 79 6.63 -1.79 -9.79
CA PHE A 79 6.98 -3.06 -10.39
C PHE A 79 6.49 -3.09 -11.82
N LYS A 80 7.36 -3.64 -12.68
CA LYS A 80 7.07 -3.81 -14.09
C LYS A 80 6.59 -5.22 -14.36
N THR A 81 5.63 -5.30 -15.24
CA THR A 81 5.22 -6.52 -15.92
C THR A 81 5.64 -6.42 -17.39
N ASP A 82 5.19 -7.31 -18.24
CA ASP A 82 5.54 -7.26 -19.67
C ASP A 82 5.04 -5.98 -20.37
N ASN A 83 3.86 -5.48 -19.94
CA ASN A 83 3.23 -4.33 -20.59
C ASN A 83 2.91 -3.17 -19.62
N LEU A 84 2.93 -3.39 -18.31
CA LEU A 84 2.48 -2.41 -17.34
C LEU A 84 3.60 -1.97 -16.41
N LEU A 85 3.59 -0.69 -16.09
CA LEU A 85 4.27 -0.12 -14.95
C LEU A 85 3.22 0.10 -13.86
N ILE A 86 3.40 -0.50 -12.69
CA ILE A 86 2.45 -0.41 -11.58
C ILE A 86 3.11 0.37 -10.46
N LYS A 87 2.43 1.39 -9.97
CA LYS A 87 2.91 2.25 -8.89
C LYS A 87 1.91 2.27 -7.75
N VAL A 88 2.41 2.36 -6.53
CA VAL A 88 1.61 2.77 -5.36
C VAL A 88 1.11 4.19 -5.59
N VAL A 89 -0.13 4.46 -5.23
CA VAL A 89 -0.73 5.78 -5.41
C VAL A 89 -0.24 6.72 -4.31
N GLY A 90 0.62 7.64 -4.69
CA GLY A 90 0.97 8.82 -3.91
C GLY A 90 0.31 10.07 -4.46
N PHE A 91 0.74 11.24 -4.02
CA PHE A 91 0.20 12.51 -4.53
C PHE A 91 0.39 12.67 -6.03
N ASN A 92 1.51 12.17 -6.59
CA ASN A 92 1.81 12.29 -8.02
C ASN A 92 0.92 11.40 -8.89
N GLU A 93 0.44 10.29 -8.35
CA GLU A 93 -0.39 9.30 -9.05
C GLU A 93 -1.89 9.49 -8.78
N LEU A 94 -2.26 10.36 -7.85
CA LEU A 94 -3.64 10.50 -7.37
C LEU A 94 -4.58 10.95 -8.48
N GLU A 95 -4.23 12.00 -9.24
CA GLU A 95 -5.05 12.50 -10.35
C GLU A 95 -5.22 11.45 -11.43
N ASP A 96 -4.17 10.73 -11.77
CA ASP A 96 -4.20 9.62 -12.72
C ASP A 96 -5.17 8.52 -12.26
N ALA A 97 -5.08 8.11 -11.00
CA ALA A 97 -5.98 7.11 -10.44
C ALA A 97 -7.45 7.57 -10.44
N LEU A 98 -7.72 8.84 -10.14
CA LEU A 98 -9.06 9.42 -10.15
C LEU A 98 -9.63 9.62 -11.57
N SER A 99 -8.78 9.75 -12.57
CA SER A 99 -9.20 9.94 -13.96
C SER A 99 -9.79 8.69 -14.60
N LEU A 100 -9.42 7.49 -14.11
CA LEU A 100 -9.83 6.20 -14.65
C LEU A 100 -11.34 5.98 -14.54
N LYS A 101 -11.94 5.47 -15.60
CA LYS A 101 -13.39 5.22 -15.69
C LYS A 101 -13.67 3.83 -16.21
N VAL A 102 -14.63 3.16 -15.58
CA VAL A 102 -15.20 1.92 -16.13
C VAL A 102 -16.28 2.22 -17.17
N ALA A 103 -16.60 1.23 -17.99
CA ALA A 103 -17.71 1.35 -18.92
C ALA A 103 -19.04 1.60 -18.18
N PRO A 104 -20.02 2.32 -18.79
CA PRO A 104 -21.25 2.71 -18.11
C PRO A 104 -22.00 1.55 -17.43
N TYR A 105 -22.04 0.37 -18.07
CA TYR A 105 -22.70 -0.81 -17.54
C TYR A 105 -21.97 -1.49 -16.36
N GLN A 106 -20.78 -1.02 -16.02
CA GLN A 106 -19.97 -1.54 -14.90
C GLN A 106 -20.06 -0.64 -13.65
N ARG A 107 -20.65 0.55 -13.76
CA ARG A 107 -20.68 1.54 -12.68
C ARG A 107 -21.45 1.06 -11.44
N ASP A 108 -22.41 0.16 -11.62
CA ASP A 108 -23.16 -0.44 -10.52
C ASP A 108 -22.32 -1.47 -9.74
N PHE A 109 -21.21 -1.95 -10.33
CA PHE A 109 -20.33 -2.96 -9.73
C PHE A 109 -19.00 -2.39 -9.24
N VAL A 110 -18.58 -1.25 -9.78
CA VAL A 110 -17.27 -0.65 -9.47
C VAL A 110 -17.49 0.83 -9.17
N PRO A 111 -17.41 1.23 -7.91
CA PRO A 111 -17.53 2.64 -7.53
C PRO A 111 -16.35 3.46 -8.10
N ASP A 112 -16.53 4.77 -8.15
CA ASP A 112 -15.43 5.68 -8.50
C ASP A 112 -14.24 5.49 -7.55
N ASN A 113 -13.02 5.63 -8.07
CA ASN A 113 -11.81 5.42 -7.26
C ASN A 113 -11.71 6.38 -6.06
N ALA A 114 -12.35 7.55 -6.11
CA ALA A 114 -12.47 8.45 -4.96
C ALA A 114 -13.15 7.76 -3.76
N ILE A 115 -14.17 6.94 -4.00
CA ILE A 115 -14.83 6.16 -2.95
C ILE A 115 -13.86 5.12 -2.40
N SER A 116 -13.11 4.43 -3.27
CA SER A 116 -12.12 3.43 -2.83
C SER A 116 -11.04 4.04 -1.92
N PHE A 117 -10.58 5.26 -2.20
CA PHE A 117 -9.65 5.98 -1.32
C PHE A 117 -10.30 6.37 0.02
N ALA A 118 -11.55 6.82 0.01
CA ALA A 118 -12.28 7.15 1.24
C ALA A 118 -12.50 5.91 2.12
N GLU A 119 -12.85 4.76 1.52
CA GLU A 119 -12.99 3.49 2.20
C GLU A 119 -11.66 2.99 2.77
N ALA A 120 -10.57 3.08 2.00
CA ALA A 120 -9.22 2.73 2.45
C ALA A 120 -8.83 3.56 3.68
N TYR A 121 -8.99 4.88 3.62
CA TYR A 121 -8.73 5.77 4.75
C TYR A 121 -9.58 5.40 5.98
N ALA A 122 -10.87 5.13 5.81
CA ALA A 122 -11.75 4.73 6.89
C ALA A 122 -11.33 3.40 7.53
N ALA A 123 -10.99 2.40 6.70
CA ALA A 123 -10.56 1.09 7.15
C ALA A 123 -9.24 1.14 7.93
N GLU A 124 -8.28 1.96 7.51
CA GLU A 124 -7.01 2.16 8.23
C GLU A 124 -7.22 2.74 9.63
N ARG A 125 -8.23 3.59 9.82
CA ARG A 125 -8.62 4.11 11.15
C ARG A 125 -9.11 3.01 12.10
N HIS A 126 -9.51 1.87 11.56
CA HIS A 126 -9.94 0.68 12.31
C HIS A 126 -8.88 -0.42 12.35
N GLY A 127 -7.66 -0.16 11.86
CA GLY A 127 -6.52 -1.07 11.95
C GLY A 127 -6.37 -2.02 10.75
N THR A 128 -7.20 -1.91 9.73
CA THR A 128 -6.98 -2.58 8.44
C THR A 128 -5.77 -1.93 7.76
N LYS A 129 -4.91 -2.71 7.16
CA LYS A 129 -3.83 -2.19 6.31
C LYS A 129 -4.31 -2.17 4.88
N THR A 130 -4.08 -1.06 4.19
CA THR A 130 -4.53 -0.90 2.79
C THR A 130 -3.40 -0.40 1.90
N GLU A 131 -3.48 -0.70 0.62
CA GLU A 131 -2.62 -0.11 -0.40
C GLU A 131 -3.37 0.03 -1.71
N CYS A 132 -3.18 1.16 -2.38
CA CYS A 132 -3.78 1.47 -3.67
C CYS A 132 -2.72 1.58 -4.75
N PHE A 133 -3.04 1.07 -5.93
CA PHE A 133 -2.12 0.98 -7.06
C PHE A 133 -2.76 1.55 -8.33
N VAL A 134 -1.95 2.23 -9.12
CA VAL A 134 -2.31 2.62 -10.48
C VAL A 134 -1.36 1.91 -11.47
N ALA A 135 -1.93 1.37 -12.53
CA ALA A 135 -1.20 0.72 -13.60
C ALA A 135 -1.12 1.64 -14.82
N TYR A 136 0.07 1.74 -15.39
CA TYR A 136 0.35 2.55 -16.57
C TYR A 136 0.76 1.68 -17.76
N LYS A 137 0.26 2.01 -18.93
CA LYS A 137 0.80 1.55 -20.21
C LYS A 137 1.51 2.74 -20.85
N GLU A 138 2.84 2.63 -20.98
CA GLU A 138 3.72 3.71 -21.47
C GLU A 138 3.53 5.01 -20.64
N ASN A 139 3.02 5.72 -20.24
CA ASN A 139 2.79 6.86 -19.35
C ASN A 139 1.30 7.20 -19.23
N HIS A 140 0.41 6.34 -19.75
CA HIS A 140 -1.03 6.54 -19.62
C HIS A 140 -1.58 5.64 -18.51
N PRO A 141 -2.35 6.18 -17.56
CA PRO A 141 -3.03 5.37 -16.56
C PRO A 141 -4.07 4.49 -17.25
N VAL A 142 -4.06 3.19 -16.96
CA VAL A 142 -4.92 2.21 -17.63
C VAL A 142 -5.69 1.32 -16.67
N GLY A 143 -5.34 1.34 -15.37
CA GLY A 143 -6.03 0.50 -14.39
C GLY A 143 -5.71 0.88 -12.96
N PHE A 144 -6.58 0.45 -12.07
CA PHE A 144 -6.47 0.66 -10.63
C PHE A 144 -6.72 -0.64 -9.89
N ALA A 145 -6.01 -0.83 -8.78
CA ALA A 145 -6.28 -1.91 -7.83
C ALA A 145 -6.14 -1.39 -6.40
N SER A 146 -6.89 -1.97 -5.46
CA SER A 146 -6.64 -1.78 -4.05
C SER A 146 -6.61 -3.12 -3.33
N ILE A 147 -5.69 -3.23 -2.37
CA ILE A 147 -5.49 -4.39 -1.51
C ILE A 147 -5.75 -3.97 -0.07
N ALA A 148 -6.44 -4.81 0.67
CA ALA A 148 -6.59 -4.69 2.12
C ALA A 148 -6.04 -5.94 2.81
N PHE A 149 -5.66 -5.82 4.08
CA PHE A 149 -5.27 -6.92 4.95
C PHE A 149 -5.77 -6.66 6.37
N GLY A 150 -6.41 -7.64 6.94
CA GLY A 150 -7.10 -7.50 8.23
C GLY A 150 -8.61 -7.46 8.07
N THR A 151 -9.31 -7.01 9.10
CA THR A 151 -10.77 -6.88 9.05
C THR A 151 -11.17 -5.59 8.33
N THR A 152 -12.10 -5.70 7.40
CA THR A 152 -12.71 -4.55 6.71
C THR A 152 -13.94 -4.03 7.45
N GLY A 153 -14.46 -4.80 8.43
CA GLY A 153 -15.71 -4.50 9.12
C GLY A 153 -16.96 -4.82 8.31
N ALA A 154 -16.81 -5.46 7.16
CA ALA A 154 -17.90 -5.82 6.28
C ALA A 154 -18.83 -6.87 6.92
N GLU A 155 -20.13 -6.81 6.63
CA GLU A 155 -21.08 -7.81 7.08
C GLU A 155 -20.78 -9.17 6.43
N GLY A 156 -20.81 -10.22 7.23
CA GLY A 156 -20.50 -11.58 6.75
C GLY A 156 -19.03 -11.98 6.76
N GLU A 157 -18.13 -11.08 7.14
CA GLU A 157 -16.68 -11.34 7.21
C GLU A 157 -16.37 -12.56 8.10
N LYS A 158 -15.62 -13.51 7.57
CA LYS A 158 -15.26 -14.76 8.26
C LYS A 158 -13.91 -14.63 8.97
N LYS A 159 -13.70 -15.49 9.97
CA LYS A 159 -12.47 -15.48 10.75
C LYS A 159 -11.20 -15.66 9.89
N TRP A 160 -11.25 -16.48 8.84
CA TRP A 160 -10.12 -16.74 7.95
C TRP A 160 -9.75 -15.51 7.10
N MET A 161 -10.71 -14.62 6.79
CA MET A 161 -10.49 -13.42 6.00
C MET A 161 -9.62 -12.39 6.74
N ARG A 162 -9.66 -12.39 8.07
CA ARG A 162 -8.92 -11.42 8.91
C ARG A 162 -7.41 -11.51 8.77
N ASN A 163 -6.88 -12.68 8.39
CA ASN A 163 -5.46 -12.91 8.15
C ASN A 163 -5.19 -13.21 6.67
N SER A 164 -6.03 -12.69 5.79
CA SER A 164 -5.90 -12.88 4.36
C SER A 164 -5.82 -11.53 3.64
N TYR A 165 -5.21 -11.54 2.47
CA TYR A 165 -5.25 -10.39 1.57
C TYR A 165 -6.61 -10.32 0.90
N CYS A 166 -7.20 -9.14 0.89
CA CYS A 166 -8.42 -8.83 0.12
C CYS A 166 -8.03 -8.00 -1.10
N LEU A 167 -8.25 -8.53 -2.29
CA LEU A 167 -8.28 -7.71 -3.50
C LEU A 167 -9.59 -6.93 -3.49
N TRP A 168 -9.57 -5.74 -2.92
CA TRP A 168 -10.77 -4.97 -2.64
C TRP A 168 -11.34 -4.30 -3.90
N ARG A 169 -10.45 -3.84 -4.78
CA ARG A 169 -10.83 -3.28 -6.09
C ARG A 169 -9.86 -3.74 -7.17
N LEU A 170 -10.41 -3.96 -8.34
CA LEU A 170 -9.64 -4.17 -9.57
C LEU A 170 -10.45 -3.63 -10.75
N MET A 171 -9.93 -2.64 -11.45
CA MET A 171 -10.57 -2.12 -12.64
C MET A 171 -9.53 -1.79 -13.72
N ILE A 172 -9.97 -1.85 -14.96
CA ILE A 172 -9.24 -1.35 -16.12
C ILE A 172 -10.12 -0.27 -16.76
N ASP A 173 -9.48 0.83 -17.12
CA ASP A 173 -10.13 1.92 -17.81
C ASP A 173 -10.84 1.43 -19.08
N MET A 174 -12.01 1.98 -19.35
CA MET A 174 -12.90 1.52 -20.42
C MET A 174 -12.22 1.48 -21.80
N ASP A 175 -11.29 2.39 -22.06
CA ASP A 175 -10.57 2.49 -23.35
C ASP A 175 -9.46 1.43 -23.47
N TYR A 176 -9.10 0.80 -22.36
CA TYR A 176 -8.01 -0.20 -22.27
C TYR A 176 -8.48 -1.62 -21.93
N GLN A 177 -9.79 -1.85 -21.80
CA GLN A 177 -10.36 -3.17 -21.55
C GLN A 177 -10.14 -4.14 -22.72
N ASN A 178 -10.29 -5.44 -22.46
CA ASN A 178 -10.15 -6.54 -23.42
C ASN A 178 -8.77 -6.68 -24.08
N LYS A 179 -7.74 -6.03 -23.53
CA LYS A 179 -6.34 -6.09 -24.03
C LYS A 179 -5.42 -6.95 -23.13
N GLY A 180 -5.99 -7.69 -22.18
CA GLY A 180 -5.22 -8.55 -21.26
C GLY A 180 -4.72 -7.86 -19.98
N PHE A 181 -4.78 -6.54 -19.90
CA PHE A 181 -4.24 -5.76 -18.77
C PHE A 181 -4.86 -6.12 -17.42
N GLY A 182 -6.15 -6.48 -17.36
CA GLY A 182 -6.79 -6.90 -16.12
C GLY A 182 -6.16 -8.14 -15.51
N LYS A 183 -5.84 -9.14 -16.36
CA LYS A 183 -5.14 -10.35 -15.91
C LYS A 183 -3.70 -10.04 -15.48
N GLU A 184 -3.03 -9.18 -16.22
CA GLU A 184 -1.65 -8.79 -15.93
C GLU A 184 -1.56 -8.03 -14.60
N LEU A 185 -2.47 -7.07 -14.36
CA LEU A 185 -2.57 -6.34 -13.11
C LEU A 185 -2.91 -7.29 -11.94
N LEU A 186 -3.87 -8.19 -12.10
CA LEU A 186 -4.21 -9.18 -11.08
C LEU A 186 -3.02 -10.06 -10.68
N VAL A 187 -2.28 -10.57 -11.68
CA VAL A 187 -1.07 -11.39 -11.42
C VAL A 187 -0.02 -10.58 -10.67
N ALA A 188 0.14 -9.32 -11.01
CA ALA A 188 1.06 -8.43 -10.31
C ALA A 188 0.64 -8.19 -8.86
N MET A 189 -0.66 -7.98 -8.59
CA MET A 189 -1.18 -7.84 -7.22
C MET A 189 -0.95 -9.11 -6.40
N ILE A 190 -1.20 -10.29 -6.99
CA ILE A 190 -0.92 -11.57 -6.32
C ILE A 190 0.58 -11.71 -6.00
N LYS A 191 1.47 -11.34 -6.92
CA LYS A 191 2.92 -11.34 -6.68
C LYS A 191 3.32 -10.38 -5.56
N TRP A 192 2.70 -9.20 -5.51
CA TRP A 192 2.94 -8.25 -4.44
C TRP A 192 2.48 -8.80 -3.09
N CYS A 193 1.29 -9.39 -2.99
CA CYS A 193 0.81 -10.04 -1.77
C CYS A 193 1.75 -11.15 -1.27
N LYS A 194 2.41 -11.88 -2.18
CA LYS A 194 3.42 -12.91 -1.84
C LYS A 194 4.68 -12.36 -1.18
N THR A 195 4.93 -11.07 -1.24
CA THR A 195 6.01 -10.43 -0.48
C THR A 195 5.64 -10.14 0.98
N PHE A 196 4.40 -10.41 1.36
CA PHE A 196 3.84 -10.24 2.70
C PHE A 196 4.01 -8.84 3.29
N PRO A 197 3.73 -7.77 2.54
CA PRO A 197 4.00 -6.40 2.99
C PRO A 197 3.21 -6.02 4.24
N PHE A 198 2.07 -6.66 4.47
CA PHE A 198 1.20 -6.40 5.62
C PHE A 198 1.20 -7.51 6.66
N GLY A 199 1.58 -8.72 6.29
CA GLY A 199 1.63 -9.91 7.14
C GLY A 199 1.57 -11.18 6.31
N GLU A 200 2.02 -12.29 6.89
CA GLU A 200 1.99 -13.59 6.23
C GLU A 200 0.54 -14.05 6.01
N SER A 201 0.28 -14.58 4.84
CA SER A 201 -0.98 -15.21 4.46
C SER A 201 -0.77 -16.15 3.29
N ASP A 202 -1.48 -17.26 3.32
CA ASP A 202 -1.55 -18.23 2.21
C ASP A 202 -2.74 -17.96 1.28
N THR A 203 -3.53 -16.92 1.55
CA THR A 203 -4.80 -16.69 0.88
C THR A 203 -4.98 -15.25 0.44
N ILE A 204 -5.41 -15.05 -0.79
CA ILE A 204 -6.02 -13.83 -1.30
C ILE A 204 -7.49 -14.10 -1.67
N TYR A 205 -8.38 -13.19 -1.33
CA TYR A 205 -9.79 -13.26 -1.69
C TYR A 205 -10.27 -11.96 -2.33
N THR A 206 -11.42 -12.03 -2.95
CA THR A 206 -12.18 -10.89 -3.47
C THR A 206 -13.65 -11.20 -3.35
N SER A 207 -14.50 -10.18 -3.40
CA SER A 207 -15.95 -10.36 -3.52
C SER A 207 -16.47 -9.72 -4.81
N CYS A 208 -17.60 -10.22 -5.27
CA CYS A 208 -18.28 -9.71 -6.47
C CYS A 208 -19.78 -9.78 -6.27
N ASP A 209 -20.48 -8.76 -6.76
CA ASP A 209 -21.92 -8.86 -6.93
C ASP A 209 -22.29 -10.12 -7.77
N VAL A 210 -23.27 -10.87 -7.31
CA VAL A 210 -23.72 -12.11 -7.98
C VAL A 210 -24.21 -11.88 -9.42
N ALA A 211 -24.62 -10.67 -9.75
CA ALA A 211 -25.00 -10.27 -11.12
C ALA A 211 -23.78 -10.01 -12.01
N ASN A 212 -22.60 -9.73 -11.44
CA ASN A 212 -21.39 -9.48 -12.20
C ASN A 212 -20.72 -10.78 -12.69
N LYS A 213 -21.42 -11.54 -13.51
CA LYS A 213 -20.95 -12.82 -14.04
C LYS A 213 -19.63 -12.72 -14.79
N LYS A 214 -19.35 -11.55 -15.40
CA LYS A 214 -18.08 -11.31 -16.11
C LYS A 214 -16.89 -11.28 -15.13
N ALA A 215 -17.02 -10.60 -14.00
CA ALA A 215 -15.97 -10.55 -12.99
C ALA A 215 -15.78 -11.94 -12.35
N ILE A 216 -16.85 -12.62 -11.96
CA ILE A 216 -16.80 -13.97 -11.39
C ILE A 216 -16.05 -14.91 -12.34
N TYR A 217 -16.43 -14.95 -13.62
CA TYR A 217 -15.77 -15.77 -14.63
C TYR A 217 -14.29 -15.38 -14.83
N PHE A 218 -13.99 -14.08 -14.84
CA PHE A 218 -12.62 -13.59 -14.95
C PHE A 218 -11.75 -14.12 -13.80
N TYR A 219 -12.20 -14.00 -12.55
CA TYR A 219 -11.44 -14.48 -11.39
C TYR A 219 -11.27 -15.99 -11.41
N GLN A 220 -12.32 -16.76 -11.77
CA GLN A 220 -12.23 -18.21 -11.92
C GLN A 220 -11.18 -18.61 -12.98
N ARG A 221 -11.15 -17.91 -14.11
CA ARG A 221 -10.11 -18.11 -15.15
C ARG A 221 -8.69 -17.76 -14.67
N CYS A 222 -8.58 -16.96 -13.63
CA CYS A 222 -7.32 -16.61 -12.97
C CYS A 222 -6.98 -17.53 -11.79
N GLY A 223 -7.77 -18.59 -11.59
CA GLY A 223 -7.55 -19.64 -10.58
C GLY A 223 -8.08 -19.27 -9.20
N PHE A 224 -9.05 -18.37 -9.10
CA PHE A 224 -9.85 -18.19 -7.90
C PHE A 224 -10.97 -19.22 -7.87
N GLU A 225 -11.29 -19.70 -6.69
CA GLU A 225 -12.38 -20.64 -6.44
C GLU A 225 -13.53 -19.89 -5.79
N LEU A 226 -14.75 -20.17 -6.28
CA LEU A 226 -15.96 -19.67 -5.66
C LEU A 226 -16.16 -20.36 -4.31
N THR A 227 -16.53 -19.60 -3.30
CA THR A 227 -16.85 -20.13 -1.98
C THR A 227 -18.34 -20.06 -1.70
N ASP A 228 -18.77 -20.64 -0.58
CA ASP A 228 -20.16 -20.48 -0.07
C ASP A 228 -20.30 -19.26 0.84
N ASP A 229 -19.25 -18.46 0.97
CA ASP A 229 -19.25 -17.26 1.81
C ASP A 229 -19.75 -16.04 1.05
N TYR A 230 -20.35 -15.11 1.79
CA TYR A 230 -20.83 -13.83 1.30
C TYR A 230 -20.33 -12.71 2.21
N ILE A 231 -20.00 -11.55 1.62
CA ILE A 231 -19.64 -10.30 2.30
C ILE A 231 -20.51 -9.21 1.70
N ASP A 232 -21.23 -8.45 2.54
CA ASP A 232 -22.15 -7.37 2.12
C ASP A 232 -23.09 -7.79 0.96
N GLY A 233 -23.49 -9.06 0.93
CA GLY A 233 -24.35 -9.62 -0.12
C GLY A 233 -23.61 -10.05 -1.40
N GLU A 234 -22.33 -9.80 -1.52
CA GLU A 234 -21.48 -10.23 -2.63
C GLU A 234 -20.95 -11.64 -2.42
N THR A 235 -20.84 -12.43 -3.48
CA THR A 235 -20.20 -13.74 -3.45
C THR A 235 -18.69 -13.64 -3.33
N VAL A 236 -18.10 -14.49 -2.50
CA VAL A 236 -16.64 -14.49 -2.25
C VAL A 236 -15.94 -15.51 -3.12
N LEU A 237 -14.83 -15.07 -3.72
CA LEU A 237 -13.89 -15.95 -4.41
C LEU A 237 -12.54 -15.88 -3.68
N ARG A 238 -11.86 -17.01 -3.55
CA ARG A 238 -10.55 -17.08 -2.94
C ARG A 238 -9.53 -17.80 -3.81
N LYS A 239 -8.27 -17.50 -3.58
CA LYS A 239 -7.14 -18.19 -4.21
C LYS A 239 -6.05 -18.41 -3.17
N HIS A 240 -5.50 -19.63 -3.11
CA HIS A 240 -4.31 -19.91 -2.33
C HIS A 240 -3.08 -19.26 -3.00
N ILE A 241 -2.28 -18.57 -2.19
CA ILE A 241 -1.01 -17.99 -2.57
C ILE A 241 0.07 -18.99 -2.16
N GLU A 242 0.43 -19.92 -3.04
CA GLU A 242 1.55 -20.81 -2.74
C GLU A 242 2.85 -20.02 -2.56
N GLU A 243 3.65 -20.43 -1.56
CA GLU A 243 5.02 -19.93 -1.44
C GLU A 243 5.77 -20.20 -2.75
N GLY A 244 6.39 -19.17 -3.32
CA GLY A 244 7.25 -19.34 -4.47
C GLY A 244 8.44 -20.24 -4.08
N LYS A 245 8.51 -21.42 -4.69
CA LYS A 245 9.69 -22.28 -4.63
C LYS A 245 10.88 -21.61 -5.31
#